data_3ff84d13f2db02ba5f8938aa8f4eddbd
#
_entry.id   3ff84d13f2db02ba5f8938aa8f4eddbd
#
_cell.length_a   1.000
_cell.length_b   1.000
_cell.length_c   1.000
_cell.angle_alpha   90.00
_cell.angle_beta   90.00
_cell.angle_gamma   90.00
#
_symmetry.space_group_name_H-M   'P 1'
#
loop_
_entity.id
_entity.type
_entity.pdbx_description
1 polymer ?
#
loop_
_entity_poly.entity_id
_entity_poly.type
_entity_poly.pdbx_seq_one_letter_code
_entity_poly.pdbx_strand_id
1 'polypeptide(L)'
;MGKDEIADLIEIKHQELFTWLEKQPQENWELGPKGKWSTGQHILHLTDSLQLLNNALSYPRFFLKYKFGTCNRAPRDYNTVAHKYQQKLLEHHERALAFNQKLKTPTLKERAHLLTKLQIQQKKLQYKTNRASATNLDNLVLPHPLMGKMTLREIIMWT
;
A
#
# COMPACT_ATOMS: atom_id res chain seq x y z
N MET A 1 10.51 -11.35 9.14
CA MET A 1 11.04 -10.55 8.02
C MET A 1 11.69 -9.29 8.58
N GLY A 2 12.97 -9.10 8.32
CA GLY A 2 13.75 -7.95 8.73
C GLY A 2 13.43 -6.70 7.89
N LYS A 3 13.84 -5.52 8.38
CA LYS A 3 13.57 -4.25 7.66
C LYS A 3 14.27 -4.19 6.29
N ASP A 4 15.50 -4.72 6.22
CA ASP A 4 16.29 -4.71 5.00
C ASP A 4 15.68 -5.67 3.97
N GLU A 5 15.24 -6.85 4.39
CA GLU A 5 14.51 -7.80 3.57
C GLU A 5 13.19 -7.21 3.03
N ILE A 6 12.44 -6.46 3.86
CA ILE A 6 11.23 -5.76 3.42
C ILE A 6 11.57 -4.71 2.36
N ALA A 7 12.63 -3.92 2.58
CA ALA A 7 13.04 -2.89 1.62
C ALA A 7 13.50 -3.48 0.27
N ASP A 8 14.21 -4.60 0.30
CA ASP A 8 14.61 -5.32 -0.91
C ASP A 8 13.39 -5.89 -1.65
N LEU A 9 12.42 -6.46 -0.92
CA LEU A 9 11.18 -6.95 -1.51
C LEU A 9 10.33 -5.84 -2.14
N ILE A 10 10.29 -4.65 -1.54
CA ILE A 10 9.62 -3.49 -2.16
C ILE A 10 10.23 -3.20 -3.53
N GLU A 11 11.56 -3.17 -3.65
CA GLU A 11 12.24 -2.94 -4.93
C GLU A 11 11.91 -4.05 -5.94
N ILE A 12 12.09 -5.32 -5.56
CA ILE A 12 11.88 -6.48 -6.42
C ILE A 12 10.43 -6.53 -6.94
N LYS A 13 9.46 -6.38 -6.04
CA LYS A 13 8.04 -6.47 -6.41
C LYS A 13 7.58 -5.31 -7.30
N HIS A 14 8.13 -4.12 -7.11
CA HIS A 14 7.85 -3.00 -8.02
C HIS A 14 8.50 -3.19 -9.39
N GLN A 15 9.71 -3.73 -9.47
CA GLN A 15 10.33 -4.08 -10.74
C GLN A 15 9.52 -5.15 -11.50
N GLU A 16 9.06 -6.19 -10.80
CA GLU A 16 8.15 -7.20 -11.37
C GLU A 16 6.86 -6.55 -11.90
N LEU A 17 6.26 -5.64 -11.12
CA LEU A 17 5.07 -4.90 -11.53
C LEU A 17 5.30 -4.07 -12.79
N PHE A 18 6.38 -3.29 -12.87
CA PHE A 18 6.70 -2.49 -14.06
C PHE A 18 6.94 -3.37 -15.29
N THR A 19 7.69 -4.46 -15.14
CA THR A 19 7.92 -5.43 -16.23
C THR A 19 6.60 -6.06 -16.71
N TRP A 20 5.68 -6.36 -15.78
CA TRP A 20 4.36 -6.86 -16.13
C TRP A 20 3.53 -5.82 -16.87
N LEU A 21 3.54 -4.56 -16.41
CA LEU A 21 2.78 -3.45 -17.03
C LEU A 21 3.21 -3.16 -18.48
N GLU A 22 4.49 -3.34 -18.81
CA GLU A 22 5.00 -3.16 -20.16
C GLU A 22 4.41 -4.17 -21.16
N LYS A 23 4.02 -5.35 -20.68
CA LYS A 23 3.45 -6.44 -21.48
C LYS A 23 1.92 -6.37 -21.59
N GLN A 24 1.25 -5.47 -20.87
CA GLN A 24 -0.20 -5.39 -20.88
C GLN A 24 -0.70 -4.58 -22.07
N PRO A 25 -1.82 -5.00 -22.71
CA PRO A 25 -2.51 -4.19 -23.69
C PRO A 25 -2.88 -2.81 -23.13
N GLN A 26 -2.75 -1.76 -23.95
CA GLN A 26 -3.00 -0.38 -23.50
C GLN A 26 -4.46 -0.16 -23.08
N GLU A 27 -5.39 -0.84 -23.71
CA GLU A 27 -6.81 -0.78 -23.37
C GLU A 27 -7.11 -1.24 -21.94
N ASN A 28 -6.33 -2.15 -21.39
CA ASN A 28 -6.49 -2.61 -20.00
C ASN A 28 -6.22 -1.50 -18.97
N TRP A 29 -5.60 -0.40 -19.40
CA TRP A 29 -5.35 0.73 -18.51
C TRP A 29 -6.65 1.39 -18.06
N GLU A 30 -7.60 1.59 -18.97
CA GLU A 30 -8.88 2.24 -18.70
C GLU A 30 -10.03 1.24 -18.54
N LEU A 31 -9.92 0.06 -19.15
CA LEU A 31 -10.96 -0.96 -19.17
C LEU A 31 -10.55 -2.15 -18.30
N GLY A 32 -11.32 -2.41 -17.24
CA GLY A 32 -11.18 -3.61 -16.41
C GLY A 32 -12.21 -4.68 -16.76
N PRO A 33 -12.04 -5.90 -16.25
CA PRO A 33 -13.08 -6.92 -16.31
C PRO A 33 -14.37 -6.42 -15.66
N LYS A 34 -15.52 -6.95 -16.09
CA LYS A 34 -16.83 -6.53 -15.55
C LYS A 34 -16.86 -6.57 -14.02
N GLY A 35 -17.17 -5.43 -13.40
CA GLY A 35 -17.26 -5.28 -11.96
C GLY A 35 -15.92 -5.28 -11.21
N LYS A 36 -14.79 -5.20 -11.94
CA LYS A 36 -13.45 -5.15 -11.35
C LYS A 36 -12.70 -3.90 -11.83
N TRP A 37 -11.65 -3.55 -11.10
CA TRP A 37 -10.81 -2.42 -11.44
C TRP A 37 -10.03 -2.65 -12.74
N SER A 38 -9.81 -1.54 -13.47
CA SER A 38 -8.83 -1.49 -14.54
C SER A 38 -7.40 -1.49 -13.98
N THR A 39 -6.42 -1.76 -14.82
CA THR A 39 -5.00 -1.65 -14.46
C THR A 39 -4.68 -0.26 -13.93
N GLY A 40 -5.16 0.80 -14.59
CA GLY A 40 -4.95 2.18 -14.14
C GLY A 40 -5.52 2.47 -12.76
N GLN A 41 -6.68 1.91 -12.42
CA GLN A 41 -7.28 2.05 -11.08
C GLN A 41 -6.43 1.36 -10.00
N HIS A 42 -5.88 0.16 -10.27
CA HIS A 42 -4.95 -0.50 -9.36
C HIS A 42 -3.70 0.34 -9.11
N ILE A 43 -3.10 0.89 -10.18
CA ILE A 43 -1.90 1.73 -10.07
C ILE A 43 -2.19 3.04 -9.34
N LEU A 44 -3.34 3.67 -9.59
CA LEU A 44 -3.76 4.87 -8.87
C LEU A 44 -3.90 4.59 -7.38
N HIS A 45 -4.62 3.52 -7.01
CA HIS A 45 -4.82 3.14 -5.62
C HIS A 45 -3.49 2.83 -4.91
N LEU A 46 -2.60 2.07 -5.55
CA LEU A 46 -1.28 1.77 -5.02
C LEU A 46 -0.46 3.05 -4.82
N THR A 47 -0.44 3.95 -5.81
CA THR A 47 0.30 5.21 -5.74
C THR A 47 -0.18 6.09 -4.60
N ASP A 48 -1.49 6.24 -4.43
CA ASP A 48 -2.09 7.06 -3.38
C ASP A 48 -1.87 6.44 -2.00
N SER A 49 -1.95 5.11 -1.88
CA SER A 49 -1.64 4.38 -0.64
C SER A 49 -0.20 4.56 -0.21
N LEU A 50 0.76 4.43 -1.13
CA LEU A 50 2.18 4.69 -0.87
C LEU A 50 2.44 6.14 -0.48
N GLN A 51 1.78 7.10 -1.13
CA GLN A 51 1.90 8.52 -0.79
C GLN A 51 1.39 8.81 0.62
N LEU A 52 0.23 8.29 0.98
CA LEU A 52 -0.34 8.44 2.33
C LEU A 52 0.59 7.85 3.39
N LEU A 53 1.12 6.65 3.14
CA LEU A 53 2.06 6.00 4.03
C LEU A 53 3.36 6.81 4.17
N ASN A 54 3.94 7.27 3.07
CA ASN A 54 5.13 8.11 3.09
C ASN A 54 4.92 9.42 3.85
N ASN A 55 3.75 10.05 3.72
CA ASN A 55 3.38 11.23 4.47
C ASN A 55 3.31 10.93 5.98
N ALA A 56 2.63 9.83 6.35
CA ALA A 56 2.55 9.40 7.74
C ALA A 56 3.93 9.13 8.35
N LEU A 57 4.82 8.45 7.61
CA LEU A 57 6.20 8.17 8.02
C LEU A 57 7.10 9.42 8.13
N SER A 58 6.65 10.58 7.63
CA SER A 58 7.35 11.86 7.77
C SER A 58 7.03 12.58 9.09
N TYR A 59 5.97 12.19 9.79
CA TYR A 59 5.64 12.78 11.08
C TYR A 59 6.60 12.33 12.19
N PRO A 60 6.87 13.19 13.19
CA PRO A 60 7.64 12.80 14.36
C PRO A 60 7.00 11.61 15.10
N ARG A 61 7.84 10.72 15.63
CA ARG A 61 7.38 9.50 16.33
C ARG A 61 6.46 9.80 17.51
N PHE A 62 6.76 10.84 18.29
CA PHE A 62 5.93 11.24 19.43
C PHE A 62 4.52 11.63 18.98
N PHE A 63 4.40 12.28 17.81
CA PHE A 63 3.11 12.65 17.24
C PHE A 63 2.29 11.43 16.83
N LEU A 64 2.93 10.44 16.17
CA LEU A 64 2.26 9.19 15.80
C LEU A 64 1.80 8.42 17.04
N LYS A 65 2.62 8.34 18.08
CA LYS A 65 2.26 7.72 19.35
C LYS A 65 1.09 8.43 20.03
N TYR A 66 1.12 9.75 20.07
CA TYR A 66 0.06 10.55 20.67
C TYR A 66 -1.26 10.36 19.91
N LYS A 67 -1.23 10.42 18.58
CA LYS A 67 -2.43 10.40 17.73
C LYS A 67 -3.02 8.99 17.60
N PHE A 68 -2.22 7.97 17.47
CA PHE A 68 -2.66 6.61 17.12
C PHE A 68 -2.39 5.58 18.20
N GLY A 69 -1.55 5.91 19.18
CA GLY A 69 -1.11 4.99 20.23
C GLY A 69 0.04 4.09 19.78
N THR A 70 0.26 3.04 20.55
CA THR A 70 1.29 2.03 20.31
C THR A 70 0.67 0.65 20.15
N CYS A 71 1.40 -0.26 19.51
CA CYS A 71 0.99 -1.66 19.40
C CYS A 71 1.11 -2.36 20.78
N ASN A 72 0.09 -3.14 21.12
CA ASN A 72 0.04 -3.95 22.36
C ASN A 72 0.08 -5.46 22.07
N ARG A 73 0.45 -5.85 20.86
CA ARG A 73 0.55 -7.25 20.42
C ARG A 73 1.77 -7.48 19.55
N ALA A 74 2.16 -8.73 19.36
CA ALA A 74 3.20 -9.08 18.39
C ALA A 74 2.77 -8.70 16.97
N PRO A 75 3.70 -8.24 16.10
CA PRO A 75 3.45 -8.00 14.67
C PRO A 75 3.00 -9.30 14.00
N ARG A 76 2.04 -9.17 13.09
CA ARG A 76 1.57 -10.28 12.25
C ARG A 76 2.51 -10.44 11.05
N ASP A 77 2.66 -11.67 10.58
CA ASP A 77 3.32 -11.96 9.32
C ASP A 77 2.43 -11.59 8.11
N TYR A 78 3.03 -11.62 6.92
CA TYR A 78 2.32 -11.27 5.67
C TYR A 78 1.08 -12.15 5.43
N ASN A 79 1.20 -13.46 5.60
CA ASN A 79 0.09 -14.38 5.34
C ASN A 79 -1.09 -14.14 6.27
N THR A 80 -0.82 -13.89 7.56
CA THR A 80 -1.82 -13.53 8.54
C THR A 80 -2.53 -12.21 8.18
N VAL A 81 -1.77 -11.20 7.74
CA VAL A 81 -2.34 -9.92 7.28
C VAL A 81 -3.20 -10.13 6.04
N ALA A 82 -2.71 -10.86 5.04
CA ALA A 82 -3.41 -11.13 3.79
C ALA A 82 -4.73 -11.87 4.03
N HIS A 83 -4.71 -12.94 4.83
CA HIS A 83 -5.92 -13.70 5.17
C HIS A 83 -6.95 -12.84 5.91
N LYS A 84 -6.50 -12.05 6.90
CA LYS A 84 -7.39 -11.15 7.64
C LYS A 84 -7.99 -10.07 6.74
N TYR A 85 -7.22 -9.55 5.79
CA TYR A 85 -7.72 -8.56 4.83
C TYR A 85 -8.83 -9.16 3.95
N GLN A 86 -8.62 -10.36 3.41
CA GLN A 86 -9.63 -11.05 2.61
C GLN A 86 -10.92 -11.29 3.42
N GLN A 87 -10.80 -11.73 4.67
CA GLN A 87 -11.93 -11.89 5.56
C GLN A 87 -12.67 -10.56 5.78
N LYS A 88 -11.94 -9.48 6.04
CA LYS A 88 -12.51 -8.14 6.23
C LYS A 88 -13.18 -7.58 4.97
N LEU A 89 -12.67 -7.89 3.78
CA LEU A 89 -13.34 -7.54 2.52
C LEU A 89 -14.69 -8.22 2.39
N LEU A 90 -14.81 -9.49 2.78
CA LEU A 90 -16.09 -10.21 2.77
C LEU A 90 -17.05 -9.64 3.81
N GLU A 91 -16.60 -9.40 5.04
CA GLU A 91 -17.43 -8.84 6.12
C GLU A 91 -17.93 -7.41 5.79
N HIS A 92 -17.17 -6.63 5.02
CA HIS A 92 -17.48 -5.24 4.66
C HIS A 92 -17.67 -5.04 3.15
N HIS A 93 -18.26 -6.04 2.50
CA HIS A 93 -18.44 -6.06 1.04
C HIS A 93 -19.09 -4.79 0.47
N GLU A 94 -20.14 -4.30 1.11
CA GLU A 94 -20.85 -3.08 0.66
C GLU A 94 -19.95 -1.83 0.73
N ARG A 95 -19.12 -1.71 1.77
CA ARG A 95 -18.15 -0.59 1.88
C ARG A 95 -17.08 -0.68 0.79
N ALA A 96 -16.61 -1.89 0.48
CA ALA A 96 -15.65 -2.12 -0.59
C ALA A 96 -16.27 -1.75 -1.96
N LEU A 97 -17.51 -2.13 -2.22
CA LEU A 97 -18.23 -1.75 -3.43
C LEU A 97 -18.42 -0.24 -3.54
N ALA A 98 -18.82 0.43 -2.47
CA ALA A 98 -19.00 1.89 -2.45
C ALA A 98 -17.66 2.63 -2.69
N PHE A 99 -16.55 2.11 -2.18
CA PHE A 99 -15.22 2.64 -2.47
C PHE A 99 -14.86 2.44 -3.94
N ASN A 100 -15.08 1.24 -4.48
CA ASN A 100 -14.78 0.91 -5.88
C ASN A 100 -15.54 1.83 -6.87
N GLN A 101 -16.79 2.15 -6.58
CA GLN A 101 -17.61 3.04 -7.41
C GLN A 101 -17.10 4.50 -7.43
N LYS A 102 -16.43 4.93 -6.37
CA LYS A 102 -15.87 6.30 -6.25
C LYS A 102 -14.45 6.43 -6.80
N LEU A 103 -13.78 5.31 -7.05
CA LEU A 103 -12.39 5.35 -7.51
C LEU A 103 -12.34 5.83 -8.96
N LYS A 104 -11.62 6.95 -9.18
CA LYS A 104 -11.39 7.49 -10.53
C LYS A 104 -10.68 6.45 -11.41
N THR A 105 -11.06 6.37 -12.68
CA THR A 105 -10.29 5.65 -13.69
C THR A 105 -9.33 6.63 -14.37
N PRO A 106 -8.01 6.51 -14.18
CA PRO A 106 -7.05 7.39 -14.82
C PRO A 106 -7.00 7.11 -16.32
N THR A 107 -6.91 8.17 -17.12
CA THR A 107 -6.81 8.05 -18.57
C THR A 107 -5.45 7.53 -19.03
N LEU A 108 -5.37 6.99 -20.24
CA LEU A 108 -4.10 6.54 -20.83
C LEU A 108 -3.08 7.69 -20.93
N LYS A 109 -3.54 8.94 -21.11
CA LYS A 109 -2.68 10.14 -21.11
C LYS A 109 -2.01 10.40 -19.77
N GLU A 110 -2.66 10.02 -18.67
CA GLU A 110 -2.13 10.17 -17.31
C GLU A 110 -1.15 9.05 -16.93
N ARG A 111 -1.07 7.96 -17.71
CA ARG A 111 -0.30 6.73 -17.39
C ARG A 111 1.16 7.03 -17.06
N ALA A 112 1.87 7.72 -17.94
CA ALA A 112 3.31 7.99 -17.76
C ALA A 112 3.58 8.80 -16.48
N HIS A 113 2.77 9.83 -16.22
CA HIS A 113 2.87 10.64 -15.01
C HIS A 113 2.60 9.81 -13.74
N LEU A 114 1.56 8.97 -13.77
CA LEU A 114 1.18 8.14 -12.63
C LEU A 114 2.24 7.07 -12.32
N LEU A 115 2.83 6.43 -13.34
CA LEU A 115 3.91 5.48 -13.17
C LEU A 115 5.18 6.14 -12.60
N THR A 116 5.52 7.34 -13.06
CA THR A 116 6.63 8.12 -12.48
C THR A 116 6.36 8.44 -11.01
N LYS A 117 5.15 8.86 -10.68
CA LYS A 117 4.74 9.14 -9.29
C LYS A 117 4.85 7.88 -8.44
N LEU A 118 4.36 6.74 -8.93
CA LEU A 118 4.47 5.45 -8.25
C LEU A 118 5.93 5.09 -7.93
N GLN A 119 6.81 5.21 -8.91
CA GLN A 119 8.23 4.91 -8.75
C GLN A 119 8.89 5.82 -7.70
N ILE A 120 8.57 7.10 -7.68
CA ILE A 120 9.06 8.04 -6.66
C ILE A 120 8.57 7.63 -5.27
N GLN A 121 7.28 7.29 -5.13
CA GLN A 121 6.72 6.89 -3.83
C GLN A 121 7.32 5.58 -3.33
N GLN A 122 7.53 4.61 -4.21
CA GLN A 122 8.18 3.35 -3.89
C GLN A 122 9.61 3.55 -3.36
N LYS A 123 10.43 4.36 -4.06
CA LYS A 123 11.81 4.65 -3.63
C LYS A 123 11.85 5.40 -2.29
N LYS A 124 10.93 6.32 -2.07
CA LYS A 124 10.78 6.99 -0.76
C LYS A 124 10.44 5.99 0.36
N LEU A 125 9.52 5.06 0.11
CA LEU A 125 9.14 4.07 1.09
C LEU A 125 10.30 3.12 1.41
N GLN A 126 10.99 2.62 0.38
CA GLN A 126 12.18 1.78 0.52
C GLN A 126 13.25 2.47 1.38
N TYR A 127 13.59 3.72 1.07
CA TYR A 127 14.54 4.51 1.85
C TYR A 127 14.14 4.67 3.31
N LYS A 128 12.87 5.02 3.56
CA LYS A 128 12.36 5.19 4.93
C LYS A 128 12.34 3.88 5.72
N THR A 129 12.00 2.77 5.05
CA THR A 129 12.00 1.43 5.65
C THR A 129 13.41 1.03 6.10
N ASN A 130 14.41 1.22 5.24
CA ASN A 130 15.82 0.93 5.57
C ASN A 130 16.33 1.74 6.77
N ARG A 131 15.86 2.99 6.93
CA ARG A 131 16.27 3.87 8.03
C ARG A 131 15.45 3.70 9.31
N ALA A 132 14.34 3.00 9.26
CA ALA A 132 13.51 2.77 10.43
C ALA A 132 14.20 1.82 11.42
N SER A 133 13.99 2.04 12.73
CA SER A 133 14.38 1.04 13.73
C SER A 133 13.34 -0.09 13.78
N ALA A 134 13.78 -1.31 14.06
CA ALA A 134 12.88 -2.46 14.24
C ALA A 134 11.80 -2.15 15.29
N THR A 135 12.20 -1.54 16.40
CA THR A 135 11.28 -1.14 17.48
C THR A 135 10.17 -0.21 16.99
N ASN A 136 10.49 0.76 16.10
CA ASN A 136 9.46 1.66 15.57
C ASN A 136 8.54 0.96 14.57
N LEU A 137 9.08 0.07 13.75
CA LEU A 137 8.28 -0.72 12.82
C LEU A 137 7.25 -1.59 13.55
N ASP A 138 7.58 -2.08 14.73
CA ASP A 138 6.73 -2.99 15.52
C ASP A 138 5.80 -2.27 16.50
N ASN A 139 6.20 -1.11 17.01
CA ASN A 139 5.45 -0.39 18.05
C ASN A 139 4.55 0.73 17.52
N LEU A 140 4.94 1.41 16.47
CA LEU A 140 4.10 2.47 15.89
C LEU A 140 2.97 1.86 15.06
N VAL A 141 1.78 2.45 15.19
CA VAL A 141 0.59 1.99 14.47
C VAL A 141 -0.03 3.11 13.65
N LEU A 142 -0.65 2.72 12.54
CA LEU A 142 -1.47 3.58 11.69
C LEU A 142 -2.84 2.94 11.48
N PRO A 143 -3.91 3.74 11.33
CA PRO A 143 -5.23 3.22 11.03
C PRO A 143 -5.33 2.80 9.57
N HIS A 144 -5.84 1.59 9.32
CA HIS A 144 -6.23 1.13 8.00
C HIS A 144 -7.76 1.04 7.92
N PRO A 145 -8.40 1.45 6.81
CA PRO A 145 -9.87 1.54 6.71
C PRO A 145 -10.62 0.25 7.01
N LEU A 146 -10.07 -0.91 6.66
CA LEU A 146 -10.68 -2.22 6.89
C LEU A 146 -10.05 -2.98 8.04
N MET A 147 -8.73 -2.86 8.23
CA MET A 147 -7.96 -3.70 9.15
C MET A 147 -7.87 -3.11 10.57
N GLY A 148 -8.32 -1.87 10.77
CA GLY A 148 -8.09 -1.16 12.02
C GLY A 148 -6.62 -0.77 12.19
N LYS A 149 -6.11 -0.76 13.41
CA LYS A 149 -4.71 -0.40 13.67
C LYS A 149 -3.76 -1.51 13.22
N MET A 150 -2.80 -1.14 12.38
CA MET A 150 -1.73 -1.99 11.90
C MET A 150 -0.38 -1.39 12.32
N THR A 151 0.60 -2.24 12.63
CA THR A 151 1.97 -1.74 12.85
C THR A 151 2.54 -1.19 11.55
N LEU A 152 3.56 -0.33 11.65
CA LEU A 152 4.25 0.17 10.45
C LEU A 152 4.81 -0.99 9.62
N ARG A 153 5.37 -2.01 10.26
CA ARG A 153 5.85 -3.23 9.58
C ARG A 153 4.74 -3.89 8.77
N GLU A 154 3.58 -4.12 9.37
CA GLU A 154 2.45 -4.76 8.72
C GLU A 154 1.93 -3.95 7.52
N ILE A 155 1.81 -2.62 7.66
CA ILE A 155 1.36 -1.76 6.56
C ILE A 155 2.37 -1.76 5.42
N ILE A 156 3.67 -1.64 5.73
CA ILE A 156 4.73 -1.62 4.71
C ILE A 156 4.79 -2.95 3.94
N MET A 157 4.68 -4.08 4.65
CA MET A 157 4.62 -5.39 3.99
C MET A 157 3.37 -5.58 3.13
N TRP A 158 2.29 -4.84 3.45
CA TRP A 158 1.00 -4.95 2.75
C TRP A 158 0.94 -4.10 1.48
N THR A 159 1.79 -3.09 1.31
CA THR A 159 1.88 -2.27 0.09
C THR A 159 2.61 -2.96 -1.04
#